data_a4a3168faddce537f8fe9175b04a28df
#
_entry.id   a4a3168faddce537f8fe9175b04a28df
#
_cell.length_a   1.000
_cell.length_b   1.000
_cell.length_c   1.000
_cell.angle_alpha   90.00
_cell.angle_beta   90.00
_cell.angle_gamma   90.00
#
_symmetry.space_group_name_H-M   'P 1'
#
loop_
_entity.id
_entity.type
_entity.pdbx_description
1 polymer ?
#
loop_
_entity_poly.entity_id
_entity_poly.type
_entity_poly.pdbx_seq_one_letter_code
_entity_poly.pdbx_strand_id
1 'polypeptide(L)'
;MNYLKQIWFDMRHQKMMTWVAVSGTAVSVFLVMVMFMVNNMKTVGFAPDYNRARIYTAQRITVKSIDEHDMWSNSGWMSYNAVMQLFGDLDGEELISVCDAVPLNTDLIVKDEMPQSVAVRSVDGNYWKMFDFRFLHGREFTEDECLGGKNLTVIAESVARKVFSSIDVVGRTINLAGTDYEITGVVADVNPILQNAWAGVYTSLSDKQRKSGWSRGKMLGSCMALMLYREDADPEKIRREVESRYATLNETMKDNRMMVEYEGVPFSAEEVYITDQEEGRPDLKKEHQREYVLYLILLLLPAINLSSMMRGRLQHRISELGVRRAFGARRRDIIRQLFGENLMVTLVGGIIGLVLSYLFMLTLSSEFFIFIANDYGMSLESKMATPSFGMLFTWGAFFVALGACLILNILTATIPAWRASLINPAVAIAKSKN
;
A
#
# COMPACT_ATOMS: atom_id res chain seq x y z
N MET A 1 41.14 2.04 27.52
CA MET A 1 39.69 2.34 27.67
C MET A 1 38.99 1.87 26.39
N ASN A 2 37.95 1.06 26.51
CA ASN A 2 37.28 0.54 25.30
C ASN A 2 36.73 1.70 24.45
N TYR A 3 37.04 1.72 23.17
CA TYR A 3 36.65 2.73 22.19
C TYR A 3 35.16 3.12 22.28
N LEU A 4 34.28 2.15 22.45
CA LEU A 4 32.84 2.36 22.65
C LEU A 4 32.52 3.13 23.94
N LYS A 5 33.23 2.89 25.03
CA LYS A 5 33.04 3.63 26.30
C LYS A 5 33.41 5.10 26.15
N GLN A 6 34.43 5.40 25.33
CA GLN A 6 34.84 6.78 25.06
C GLN A 6 33.77 7.51 24.24
N ILE A 7 33.26 6.89 23.16
CA ILE A 7 32.17 7.47 22.34
C ILE A 7 30.94 7.75 23.22
N TRP A 8 30.54 6.79 24.06
CA TRP A 8 29.40 6.94 24.97
C TRP A 8 29.61 8.08 25.97
N PHE A 9 30.82 8.21 26.53
CA PHE A 9 31.17 9.28 27.45
C PHE A 9 31.07 10.65 26.75
N ASP A 10 31.62 10.78 25.54
CA ASP A 10 31.59 12.01 24.74
C ASP A 10 30.18 12.43 24.38
N MET A 11 29.30 11.47 24.01
CA MET A 11 27.88 11.71 23.75
C MET A 11 27.13 12.21 24.99
N ARG A 12 27.52 11.71 26.18
CA ARG A 12 26.91 12.11 27.46
C ARG A 12 27.33 13.50 27.92
N HIS A 13 28.55 13.96 27.56
CA HIS A 13 29.03 15.30 27.89
C HIS A 13 28.37 16.40 27.05
N GLN A 14 28.04 16.14 25.78
CA GLN A 14 27.37 17.07 24.87
C GLN A 14 25.90 16.68 24.65
N LYS A 15 25.14 16.52 25.72
CA LYS A 15 23.77 16.00 25.72
C LYS A 15 22.87 16.72 24.72
N MET A 16 22.82 18.05 24.76
CA MET A 16 21.94 18.84 23.91
C MET A 16 22.19 18.60 22.41
N MET A 17 23.43 18.66 21.97
CA MET A 17 23.81 18.42 20.58
C MET A 17 23.59 16.95 20.16
N THR A 18 23.77 16.00 21.05
CA THR A 18 23.51 14.59 20.79
C THR A 18 22.02 14.35 20.62
N TRP A 19 21.19 14.91 21.48
CA TRP A 19 19.72 14.78 21.36
C TRP A 19 19.19 15.40 20.06
N VAL A 20 19.64 16.57 19.65
CA VAL A 20 19.25 17.18 18.37
C VAL A 20 19.67 16.31 17.18
N ALA A 21 20.87 15.68 17.24
CA ALA A 21 21.29 14.76 16.19
C ALA A 21 20.45 13.48 16.14
N VAL A 22 20.23 12.87 17.28
CA VAL A 22 19.40 11.66 17.41
C VAL A 22 17.96 11.94 16.94
N SER A 23 17.35 13.04 17.39
CA SER A 23 15.99 13.40 16.99
C SER A 23 15.87 13.69 15.50
N GLY A 24 16.83 14.43 14.92
CA GLY A 24 16.84 14.69 13.47
C GLY A 24 16.98 13.41 12.65
N THR A 25 17.84 12.49 13.08
CA THR A 25 17.98 11.18 12.43
C THR A 25 16.72 10.32 12.63
N ALA A 26 16.14 10.34 13.83
CA ALA A 26 14.92 9.59 14.13
C ALA A 26 13.72 10.05 13.27
N VAL A 27 13.51 11.36 13.14
CA VAL A 27 12.45 11.93 12.30
C VAL A 27 12.62 11.52 10.83
N SER A 28 13.84 11.51 10.34
CA SER A 28 14.09 11.15 8.95
C SER A 28 13.90 9.66 8.67
N VAL A 29 14.42 8.80 9.54
CA VAL A 29 14.15 7.36 9.44
C VAL A 29 12.65 7.08 9.60
N PHE A 30 11.97 7.77 10.51
CA PHE A 30 10.53 7.72 10.67
C PHE A 30 9.79 8.02 9.35
N LEU A 31 10.09 9.16 8.71
CA LEU A 31 9.41 9.56 7.46
C LEU A 31 9.68 8.56 6.32
N VAL A 32 10.93 8.12 6.16
CA VAL A 32 11.30 7.12 5.15
C VAL A 32 10.60 5.80 5.40
N MET A 33 10.55 5.34 6.67
CA MET A 33 9.88 4.09 7.03
C MET A 33 8.37 4.16 6.84
N VAL A 34 7.73 5.28 7.22
CA VAL A 34 6.28 5.47 6.98
C VAL A 34 5.98 5.41 5.48
N MET A 35 6.73 6.14 4.67
CA MET A 35 6.54 6.12 3.21
C MET A 35 6.75 4.72 2.63
N PHE A 36 7.79 4.01 3.10
CA PHE A 36 8.06 2.64 2.68
C PHE A 36 6.94 1.69 3.11
N MET A 37 6.45 1.79 4.36
CA MET A 37 5.33 0.97 4.86
C MET A 37 4.09 1.19 4.00
N VAL A 38 3.74 2.43 3.68
CA VAL A 38 2.59 2.77 2.82
C VAL A 38 2.76 2.16 1.43
N ASN A 39 3.93 2.29 0.83
CA ASN A 39 4.19 1.69 -0.49
C ASN A 39 4.15 0.16 -0.46
N ASN A 40 4.74 -0.44 0.58
CA ASN A 40 4.72 -1.89 0.78
C ASN A 40 3.29 -2.45 0.92
N MET A 41 2.41 -1.73 1.61
CA MET A 41 1.00 -2.11 1.75
C MET A 41 0.24 -2.09 0.41
N LYS A 42 0.68 -1.31 -0.56
CA LYS A 42 0.08 -1.25 -1.90
C LYS A 42 0.52 -2.41 -2.80
N THR A 43 1.73 -2.89 -2.66
CA THR A 43 2.38 -3.80 -3.62
C THR A 43 2.62 -5.22 -3.12
N VAL A 44 2.85 -5.40 -1.83
CA VAL A 44 3.16 -6.71 -1.25
C VAL A 44 1.89 -7.46 -0.87
N GLY A 45 1.86 -8.76 -1.22
CA GLY A 45 0.77 -9.65 -0.86
C GLY A 45 0.77 -10.01 0.63
N PHE A 46 -0.38 -9.92 1.28
CA PHE A 46 -0.64 -10.39 2.65
C PHE A 46 -2.10 -10.85 2.78
N ALA A 47 -2.40 -11.62 3.84
CA ALA A 47 -3.72 -12.23 4.02
C ALA A 47 -4.87 -11.20 3.90
N PRO A 48 -5.92 -11.53 3.14
CA PRO A 48 -6.15 -12.71 2.32
C PRO A 48 -5.59 -12.64 0.89
N ASP A 49 -4.92 -11.56 0.49
CA ASP A 49 -4.48 -11.26 -0.89
C ASP A 49 -2.98 -11.61 -1.08
N TYR A 50 -2.61 -12.87 -0.87
CA TYR A 50 -1.22 -13.34 -1.07
C TYR A 50 -0.78 -13.32 -2.54
N ASN A 51 -1.72 -13.49 -3.46
CA ASN A 51 -1.47 -13.53 -4.90
C ASN A 51 -1.44 -12.15 -5.56
N ARG A 52 -1.40 -11.07 -4.79
CA ARG A 52 -1.57 -9.68 -5.24
C ARG A 52 -0.73 -9.30 -6.46
N ALA A 53 0.53 -9.71 -6.49
CA ALA A 53 1.44 -9.43 -7.61
C ALA A 53 1.00 -10.11 -8.94
N ARG A 54 0.18 -11.15 -8.85
CA ARG A 54 -0.33 -11.95 -9.98
C ARG A 54 -1.78 -11.64 -10.33
N ILE A 55 -2.48 -10.86 -9.47
CA ILE A 55 -3.87 -10.44 -9.71
C ILE A 55 -3.87 -9.14 -10.51
N TYR A 56 -4.51 -9.21 -11.65
CA TYR A 56 -4.78 -8.07 -12.51
C TYR A 56 -6.25 -7.71 -12.46
N THR A 57 -6.54 -6.42 -12.61
CA THR A 57 -7.89 -5.88 -12.41
C THR A 57 -8.33 -5.08 -13.64
N ALA A 58 -9.58 -5.27 -14.06
CA ALA A 58 -10.23 -4.41 -15.01
C ALA A 58 -11.58 -3.98 -14.40
N GLN A 59 -11.74 -2.67 -14.14
CA GLN A 59 -12.89 -2.15 -13.40
C GLN A 59 -13.82 -1.34 -14.28
N ARG A 60 -13.28 -0.49 -15.14
CA ARG A 60 -14.05 0.47 -15.92
C ARG A 60 -13.97 0.18 -17.42
N ILE A 61 -14.97 0.65 -18.11
CA ILE A 61 -15.07 0.59 -19.55
C ILE A 61 -15.77 1.86 -20.04
N THR A 62 -15.27 2.43 -21.12
CA THR A 62 -15.86 3.61 -21.74
C THR A 62 -16.49 3.21 -23.08
N VAL A 63 -17.80 3.45 -23.20
CA VAL A 63 -18.58 3.24 -24.43
C VAL A 63 -18.91 4.60 -25.01
N LYS A 64 -18.59 4.83 -26.27
CA LYS A 64 -18.84 6.11 -26.95
C LYS A 64 -19.48 5.93 -28.32
N SER A 65 -20.17 6.97 -28.74
CA SER A 65 -20.70 7.07 -30.11
C SER A 65 -19.58 7.29 -31.11
N ILE A 66 -19.70 6.68 -32.29
CA ILE A 66 -18.88 7.01 -33.47
C ILE A 66 -19.65 7.90 -34.46
N ASP A 67 -20.86 8.31 -34.11
CA ASP A 67 -21.68 9.20 -34.93
C ASP A 67 -21.34 10.66 -34.62
N GLU A 68 -20.85 11.40 -35.62
CA GLU A 68 -20.48 12.82 -35.47
C GLU A 68 -21.70 13.72 -35.13
N HIS A 69 -22.90 13.27 -35.38
CA HIS A 69 -24.14 14.03 -35.12
C HIS A 69 -24.80 13.70 -33.78
N ASP A 70 -24.44 12.57 -33.16
CA ASP A 70 -24.96 12.13 -31.85
C ASP A 70 -23.79 11.73 -30.95
N MET A 71 -22.97 12.72 -30.57
CA MET A 71 -21.77 12.49 -29.73
C MET A 71 -22.15 12.28 -28.26
N TRP A 72 -21.93 11.08 -27.76
CA TRP A 72 -22.03 10.74 -26.34
C TRP A 72 -20.92 9.81 -25.93
N SER A 73 -20.54 9.86 -24.66
CA SER A 73 -19.60 8.96 -24.02
C SER A 73 -20.11 8.60 -22.62
N ASN A 74 -20.11 7.33 -22.30
CA ASN A 74 -20.50 6.80 -21.01
C ASN A 74 -19.35 5.94 -20.46
N SER A 75 -18.77 6.33 -19.35
CA SER A 75 -17.79 5.56 -18.62
C SER A 75 -18.39 5.01 -17.33
N GLY A 76 -18.07 3.78 -16.98
CA GLY A 76 -18.57 3.14 -15.78
C GLY A 76 -18.02 1.75 -15.58
N TRP A 77 -18.49 1.08 -14.53
CA TRP A 77 -18.15 -0.31 -14.27
C TRP A 77 -18.75 -1.22 -15.34
N MET A 78 -18.17 -2.39 -15.50
CA MET A 78 -18.56 -3.35 -16.54
C MET A 78 -19.79 -4.16 -16.15
N SER A 79 -20.54 -4.62 -17.15
CA SER A 79 -21.48 -5.71 -16.94
C SER A 79 -20.76 -7.05 -16.85
N TYR A 80 -21.40 -8.06 -16.27
CA TYR A 80 -20.86 -9.43 -16.24
C TYR A 80 -20.51 -9.94 -17.65
N ASN A 81 -21.39 -9.70 -18.62
CA ASN A 81 -21.17 -10.12 -20.01
C ASN A 81 -19.96 -9.43 -20.64
N ALA A 82 -19.78 -8.13 -20.38
CA ALA A 82 -18.61 -7.40 -20.86
C ALA A 82 -17.31 -7.96 -20.28
N VAL A 83 -17.30 -8.29 -18.99
CA VAL A 83 -16.15 -8.93 -18.33
C VAL A 83 -15.82 -10.26 -19.01
N MET A 84 -16.79 -11.16 -19.15
CA MET A 84 -16.55 -12.49 -19.74
C MET A 84 -16.16 -12.42 -21.21
N GLN A 85 -16.71 -11.47 -21.96
CA GLN A 85 -16.39 -11.31 -23.38
C GLN A 85 -14.98 -10.76 -23.61
N LEU A 86 -14.52 -9.84 -22.77
CA LEU A 86 -13.23 -9.18 -22.93
C LEU A 86 -12.09 -9.90 -22.23
N PHE A 87 -12.36 -10.53 -21.08
CA PHE A 87 -11.34 -11.04 -20.18
C PHE A 87 -11.45 -12.55 -19.88
N GLY A 88 -12.54 -13.21 -20.21
CA GLY A 88 -12.64 -14.66 -19.98
C GLY A 88 -11.73 -15.47 -20.88
N ASP A 89 -11.12 -16.55 -20.36
CA ASP A 89 -10.26 -17.51 -21.10
C ASP A 89 -9.07 -16.83 -21.82
N LEU A 90 -8.35 -15.95 -21.15
CA LEU A 90 -7.11 -15.36 -21.68
C LEU A 90 -5.93 -16.32 -21.56
N ASP A 91 -4.99 -16.26 -22.51
CA ASP A 91 -3.78 -17.09 -22.45
C ASP A 91 -2.92 -16.72 -21.22
N GLY A 92 -2.59 -17.73 -20.41
CA GLY A 92 -1.87 -17.53 -19.14
C GLY A 92 -2.76 -17.25 -17.94
N GLU A 93 -4.08 -17.12 -18.12
CA GLU A 93 -5.04 -17.03 -17.02
C GLU A 93 -5.12 -18.36 -16.27
N GLU A 94 -5.04 -18.28 -14.95
CA GLU A 94 -5.25 -19.43 -14.05
C GLU A 94 -6.69 -19.44 -13.55
N LEU A 95 -7.22 -18.24 -13.25
CA LEU A 95 -8.56 -18.06 -12.70
C LEU A 95 -9.06 -16.64 -12.97
N ILE A 96 -10.34 -16.53 -13.39
CA ILE A 96 -11.09 -15.28 -13.40
C ILE A 96 -12.19 -15.29 -12.34
N SER A 97 -12.38 -14.15 -11.69
CA SER A 97 -13.48 -13.89 -10.77
C SER A 97 -14.17 -12.60 -11.14
N VAL A 98 -15.49 -12.60 -11.07
CA VAL A 98 -16.33 -11.42 -11.31
C VAL A 98 -17.00 -11.03 -10.01
N CYS A 99 -16.79 -9.79 -9.59
CA CYS A 99 -17.39 -9.26 -8.38
C CYS A 99 -17.86 -7.81 -8.59
N ASP A 100 -18.62 -7.28 -7.63
CA ASP A 100 -18.94 -5.84 -7.65
C ASP A 100 -17.66 -5.01 -7.56
N ALA A 101 -17.56 -3.98 -8.40
CA ALA A 101 -16.37 -3.13 -8.50
C ALA A 101 -16.04 -2.42 -7.17
N VAL A 102 -17.07 -1.98 -6.47
CA VAL A 102 -16.95 -1.41 -5.12
C VAL A 102 -18.00 -2.01 -4.20
N PRO A 103 -17.72 -2.20 -2.90
CA PRO A 103 -18.74 -2.56 -1.93
C PRO A 103 -19.75 -1.42 -1.79
N LEU A 104 -21.03 -1.76 -1.82
CA LEU A 104 -22.12 -0.79 -1.66
C LEU A 104 -22.63 -0.80 -0.22
N ASN A 105 -22.81 0.38 0.37
CA ASN A 105 -23.44 0.47 1.69
C ASN A 105 -24.92 0.13 1.57
N THR A 106 -25.33 -0.89 2.32
CA THR A 106 -26.68 -1.44 2.30
C THR A 106 -27.14 -1.65 3.74
N ASP A 107 -28.41 -1.40 4.02
CA ASP A 107 -29.00 -1.67 5.31
C ASP A 107 -29.18 -3.18 5.47
N LEU A 108 -28.47 -3.74 6.47
CA LEU A 108 -28.64 -5.10 6.93
C LEU A 108 -29.72 -5.11 8.00
N ILE A 109 -30.75 -5.89 7.79
CA ILE A 109 -31.90 -6.03 8.68
C ILE A 109 -31.94 -7.46 9.22
N VAL A 110 -31.99 -7.59 10.53
CA VAL A 110 -32.30 -8.85 11.23
C VAL A 110 -33.59 -8.65 11.99
N LYS A 111 -34.41 -9.69 12.06
CA LYS A 111 -35.67 -9.64 12.80
C LYS A 111 -35.44 -9.17 14.25
N ASP A 112 -36.25 -8.18 14.67
CA ASP A 112 -36.25 -7.59 16.01
C ASP A 112 -34.98 -6.74 16.33
N GLU A 113 -34.10 -6.45 15.35
CA GLU A 113 -32.90 -5.62 15.51
C GLU A 113 -33.02 -4.31 14.69
N MET A 114 -32.28 -3.27 15.10
CA MET A 114 -32.19 -2.04 14.33
C MET A 114 -31.36 -2.27 13.05
N PRO A 115 -31.80 -1.69 11.89
CA PRO A 115 -31.00 -1.75 10.66
C PRO A 115 -29.56 -1.26 10.88
N GLN A 116 -28.59 -1.99 10.34
CA GLN A 116 -27.18 -1.65 10.40
C GLN A 116 -26.66 -1.43 8.99
N SER A 117 -26.07 -0.26 8.74
CA SER A 117 -25.39 -0.03 7.46
C SER A 117 -24.10 -0.85 7.38
N VAL A 118 -23.95 -1.62 6.32
CA VAL A 118 -22.81 -2.50 6.07
C VAL A 118 -22.37 -2.42 4.63
N ALA A 119 -21.07 -2.55 4.38
CA ALA A 119 -20.52 -2.61 3.05
C ALA A 119 -20.71 -4.01 2.46
N VAL A 120 -21.51 -4.12 1.41
CA VAL A 120 -21.88 -5.38 0.75
C VAL A 120 -21.19 -5.47 -0.61
N ARG A 121 -20.56 -6.61 -0.91
CA ARG A 121 -20.00 -6.94 -2.22
C ARG A 121 -20.57 -8.25 -2.72
N SER A 122 -21.11 -8.25 -3.92
CA SER A 122 -21.50 -9.49 -4.59
C SER A 122 -20.29 -10.10 -5.28
N VAL A 123 -20.08 -11.40 -5.07
CA VAL A 123 -18.92 -12.15 -5.58
C VAL A 123 -19.36 -13.49 -6.16
N ASP A 124 -18.58 -14.01 -7.12
CA ASP A 124 -18.75 -15.36 -7.63
C ASP A 124 -18.02 -16.41 -6.76
N GLY A 125 -18.17 -17.69 -7.08
CA GLY A 125 -17.50 -18.76 -6.33
C GLY A 125 -15.97 -18.82 -6.53
N ASN A 126 -15.48 -18.24 -7.63
CA ASN A 126 -14.04 -18.20 -7.91
C ASN A 126 -13.30 -17.16 -7.04
N TYR A 127 -14.02 -16.17 -6.54
CA TYR A 127 -13.48 -15.17 -5.63
C TYR A 127 -12.78 -15.80 -4.40
N TRP A 128 -13.37 -16.84 -3.84
CA TRP A 128 -12.82 -17.54 -2.67
C TRP A 128 -11.56 -18.34 -2.98
N LYS A 129 -11.37 -18.77 -4.22
CA LYS A 129 -10.14 -19.45 -4.67
C LYS A 129 -9.01 -18.47 -4.97
N MET A 130 -9.36 -17.23 -5.30
CA MET A 130 -8.40 -16.17 -5.61
C MET A 130 -7.75 -15.59 -4.36
N PHE A 131 -8.56 -15.45 -3.28
CA PHE A 131 -8.16 -14.89 -2.00
C PHE A 131 -8.17 -15.97 -0.90
N ASP A 132 -7.13 -16.00 -0.07
CA ASP A 132 -7.00 -16.96 1.04
C ASP A 132 -7.67 -16.40 2.31
N PHE A 133 -9.00 -16.41 2.33
CA PHE A 133 -9.78 -15.95 3.47
C PHE A 133 -9.68 -16.92 4.65
N ARG A 134 -9.43 -16.40 5.84
CA ARG A 134 -9.48 -17.19 7.07
C ARG A 134 -10.92 -17.32 7.56
N PHE A 135 -11.56 -18.45 7.31
CA PHE A 135 -12.86 -18.77 7.87
C PHE A 135 -12.75 -19.08 9.37
N LEU A 136 -13.57 -18.41 10.18
CA LEU A 136 -13.69 -18.61 11.62
C LEU A 136 -14.76 -19.66 11.91
N HIS A 137 -15.88 -19.63 11.16
CA HIS A 137 -16.96 -20.58 11.20
C HIS A 137 -17.53 -20.81 9.80
N GLY A 138 -18.07 -22.01 9.56
CA GLY A 138 -18.72 -22.34 8.29
C GLY A 138 -17.75 -22.48 7.12
N ARG A 139 -18.22 -22.13 5.93
CA ARG A 139 -17.48 -22.25 4.65
C ARG A 139 -17.89 -21.16 3.67
N GLU A 140 -17.10 -21.04 2.60
CA GLU A 140 -17.46 -20.31 1.39
C GLU A 140 -18.67 -20.97 0.68
N PHE A 141 -19.36 -20.19 -0.13
CA PHE A 141 -20.28 -20.70 -1.13
C PHE A 141 -19.55 -20.98 -2.45
N THR A 142 -20.03 -21.99 -3.18
CA THR A 142 -19.43 -22.45 -4.43
C THR A 142 -20.03 -21.75 -5.65
N GLU A 143 -19.33 -21.84 -6.79
CA GLU A 143 -19.86 -21.32 -8.04
C GLU A 143 -21.17 -22.03 -8.46
N ASP A 144 -21.28 -23.33 -8.24
CA ASP A 144 -22.51 -24.08 -8.53
C ASP A 144 -23.70 -23.60 -7.66
N GLU A 145 -23.45 -23.20 -6.42
CA GLU A 145 -24.47 -22.61 -5.53
C GLU A 145 -24.89 -21.22 -6.03
N CYS A 146 -23.95 -20.41 -6.53
CA CYS A 146 -24.27 -19.12 -7.17
C CYS A 146 -25.11 -19.31 -8.42
N LEU A 147 -24.71 -20.21 -9.32
CA LEU A 147 -25.44 -20.55 -10.54
C LEU A 147 -26.80 -21.17 -10.26
N GLY A 148 -26.92 -21.93 -9.17
CA GLY A 148 -28.18 -22.49 -8.69
C GLY A 148 -29.17 -21.46 -8.12
N GLY A 149 -28.79 -20.18 -8.10
CA GLY A 149 -29.67 -19.08 -7.65
C GLY A 149 -29.91 -19.03 -6.17
N LYS A 150 -29.04 -19.64 -5.36
CA LYS A 150 -29.13 -19.57 -3.90
C LYS A 150 -28.64 -18.21 -3.40
N ASN A 151 -29.44 -17.56 -2.56
CA ASN A 151 -29.04 -16.34 -1.89
C ASN A 151 -28.22 -16.69 -0.65
N LEU A 152 -26.91 -16.79 -0.83
CA LEU A 152 -25.95 -17.14 0.21
C LEU A 152 -25.08 -15.94 0.57
N THR A 153 -24.62 -15.92 1.82
CA THR A 153 -23.75 -14.84 2.28
C THR A 153 -22.67 -15.35 3.23
N VAL A 154 -21.51 -14.72 3.15
CA VAL A 154 -20.42 -14.82 4.13
C VAL A 154 -20.26 -13.43 4.74
N ILE A 155 -20.14 -13.36 6.06
CA ILE A 155 -20.03 -12.09 6.76
C ILE A 155 -18.68 -11.96 7.50
N ALA A 156 -18.20 -10.74 7.64
CA ALA A 156 -17.00 -10.45 8.41
C ALA A 156 -17.25 -10.61 9.93
N GLU A 157 -16.21 -10.95 10.69
CA GLU A 157 -16.29 -11.14 12.16
C GLU A 157 -16.88 -9.91 12.86
N SER A 158 -16.46 -8.72 12.49
CA SER A 158 -16.96 -7.46 13.07
C SER A 158 -18.47 -7.29 12.86
N VAL A 159 -18.97 -7.64 11.69
CA VAL A 159 -20.41 -7.59 11.36
C VAL A 159 -21.17 -8.64 12.17
N ALA A 160 -20.66 -9.89 12.25
CA ALA A 160 -21.28 -10.94 13.05
C ALA A 160 -21.40 -10.53 14.52
N ARG A 161 -20.34 -9.98 15.10
CA ARG A 161 -20.34 -9.48 16.49
C ARG A 161 -21.24 -8.27 16.69
N LYS A 162 -21.27 -7.34 15.74
CA LYS A 162 -22.08 -6.11 15.81
C LYS A 162 -23.58 -6.43 15.75
N VAL A 163 -23.97 -7.35 14.86
CA VAL A 163 -25.38 -7.65 14.58
C VAL A 163 -25.92 -8.73 15.53
N PHE A 164 -25.15 -9.78 15.79
CA PHE A 164 -25.61 -10.96 16.54
C PHE A 164 -24.96 -11.13 17.90
N SER A 165 -24.02 -10.28 18.28
CA SER A 165 -23.20 -10.43 19.49
C SER A 165 -22.46 -11.78 19.57
N SER A 166 -22.36 -12.51 18.47
CA SER A 166 -21.77 -13.85 18.33
C SER A 166 -21.13 -14.03 16.98
N ILE A 167 -20.17 -14.94 16.88
CA ILE A 167 -19.61 -15.41 15.60
C ILE A 167 -20.19 -16.75 15.15
N ASP A 168 -20.97 -17.41 16.00
CA ASP A 168 -21.68 -18.65 15.67
C ASP A 168 -23.08 -18.33 15.14
N VAL A 169 -23.10 -17.96 13.85
CA VAL A 169 -24.29 -17.44 13.15
C VAL A 169 -24.58 -18.16 11.84
N VAL A 170 -23.83 -19.21 11.53
CA VAL A 170 -24.04 -20.02 10.31
C VAL A 170 -25.46 -20.63 10.32
N GLY A 171 -26.12 -20.58 9.16
CA GLY A 171 -27.51 -21.01 8.98
C GLY A 171 -28.56 -19.98 9.39
N ARG A 172 -28.18 -18.82 9.95
CA ARG A 172 -29.12 -17.71 10.18
C ARG A 172 -29.35 -16.94 8.89
N THR A 173 -30.47 -16.23 8.86
CA THR A 173 -30.87 -15.41 7.70
C THR A 173 -30.71 -13.92 8.02
N ILE A 174 -30.17 -13.16 7.09
CA ILE A 174 -30.13 -11.69 7.08
C ILE A 174 -30.89 -11.17 5.88
N ASN A 175 -31.50 -10.00 6.02
CA ASN A 175 -32.15 -9.30 4.89
C ASN A 175 -31.28 -8.14 4.44
N LEU A 176 -30.97 -8.09 3.15
CA LEU A 176 -30.23 -7.03 2.49
C LEU A 176 -31.08 -6.47 1.35
N ALA A 177 -31.44 -5.20 1.43
CA ALA A 177 -32.27 -4.51 0.42
C ALA A 177 -33.54 -5.29 0.01
N GLY A 178 -34.20 -5.94 0.96
CA GLY A 178 -35.44 -6.71 0.72
C GLY A 178 -35.23 -8.15 0.25
N THR A 179 -33.99 -8.63 0.16
CA THR A 179 -33.67 -10.03 -0.20
C THR A 179 -33.08 -10.75 1.00
N ASP A 180 -33.60 -11.93 1.29
CA ASP A 180 -33.11 -12.79 2.37
C ASP A 180 -31.93 -13.62 1.89
N TYR A 181 -30.85 -13.64 2.72
CA TYR A 181 -29.62 -14.40 2.49
C TYR A 181 -29.34 -15.31 3.67
N GLU A 182 -28.97 -16.54 3.42
CA GLU A 182 -28.52 -17.51 4.43
C GLU A 182 -27.00 -17.33 4.65
N ILE A 183 -26.58 -17.23 5.90
CA ILE A 183 -25.18 -17.15 6.29
C ILE A 183 -24.53 -18.53 6.19
N THR A 184 -23.57 -18.69 5.28
CA THR A 184 -22.79 -19.92 5.10
C THR A 184 -21.47 -19.91 5.85
N GLY A 185 -20.93 -18.73 6.14
CA GLY A 185 -19.64 -18.61 6.82
C GLY A 185 -19.40 -17.26 7.45
N VAL A 186 -18.44 -17.24 8.37
CA VAL A 186 -17.89 -16.04 8.99
C VAL A 186 -16.39 -16.02 8.78
N VAL A 187 -15.88 -14.93 8.19
CA VAL A 187 -14.47 -14.73 7.91
C VAL A 187 -13.85 -13.69 8.85
N ALA A 188 -12.55 -13.79 9.09
CA ALA A 188 -11.80 -12.75 9.80
C ALA A 188 -11.90 -11.43 9.04
N ASP A 189 -11.90 -10.32 9.78
CA ASP A 189 -11.94 -8.99 9.17
C ASP A 189 -10.75 -8.74 8.24
N VAL A 190 -11.04 -8.16 7.08
CA VAL A 190 -10.05 -7.76 6.07
C VAL A 190 -9.76 -6.27 6.21
N ASN A 191 -8.50 -5.88 6.04
CA ASN A 191 -8.15 -4.46 6.06
C ASN A 191 -8.62 -3.77 4.75
N PRO A 192 -9.33 -2.63 4.83
CA PRO A 192 -9.85 -1.90 3.67
C PRO A 192 -8.82 -1.46 2.62
N ILE A 193 -7.53 -1.42 2.98
CA ILE A 193 -6.47 -1.17 2.01
C ILE A 193 -6.42 -2.26 0.92
N LEU A 194 -6.92 -3.46 1.22
CA LEU A 194 -7.12 -4.54 0.26
C LEU A 194 -8.46 -4.37 -0.46
N GLN A 195 -8.58 -3.29 -1.23
CA GLN A 195 -9.83 -2.86 -1.87
C GLN A 195 -10.54 -4.00 -2.61
N ASN A 196 -9.81 -4.87 -3.29
CA ASN A 196 -10.37 -5.98 -4.06
C ASN A 196 -10.89 -7.11 -3.17
N ALA A 197 -10.33 -7.29 -1.98
CA ALA A 197 -10.71 -8.35 -1.04
C ALA A 197 -11.67 -7.88 0.07
N TRP A 198 -11.76 -6.57 0.32
CA TRP A 198 -12.51 -6.05 1.45
C TRP A 198 -14.00 -5.92 1.19
N ALA A 199 -14.82 -6.39 2.13
CA ALA A 199 -16.21 -6.04 2.36
C ALA A 199 -16.60 -6.42 3.79
N GLY A 200 -17.72 -5.90 4.30
CA GLY A 200 -18.32 -6.34 5.54
C GLY A 200 -19.21 -7.58 5.36
N VAL A 201 -19.82 -7.69 4.19
CA VAL A 201 -20.73 -8.78 3.81
C VAL A 201 -20.46 -9.15 2.35
N TYR A 202 -20.30 -10.43 2.10
CA TYR A 202 -20.08 -10.99 0.77
C TYR A 202 -21.31 -11.80 0.35
N THR A 203 -22.00 -11.39 -0.71
CA THR A 203 -23.18 -12.11 -1.21
C THR A 203 -22.86 -12.88 -2.49
N SER A 204 -23.56 -13.99 -2.70
CA SER A 204 -23.46 -14.72 -3.95
C SER A 204 -23.93 -13.86 -5.12
N LEU A 205 -23.15 -13.81 -6.22
CA LEU A 205 -23.48 -13.06 -7.43
C LEU A 205 -24.70 -13.69 -8.11
N SER A 206 -25.83 -13.00 -8.02
CA SER A 206 -27.11 -13.53 -8.48
C SER A 206 -27.21 -13.60 -10.00
N ASP A 207 -28.05 -14.50 -10.50
CA ASP A 207 -28.36 -14.64 -11.92
C ASP A 207 -28.94 -13.34 -12.52
N LYS A 208 -29.68 -12.56 -11.72
CA LYS A 208 -30.15 -11.23 -12.09
C LYS A 208 -29.01 -10.26 -12.37
N GLN A 209 -27.99 -10.24 -11.50
CA GLN A 209 -26.79 -9.39 -11.67
C GLN A 209 -25.96 -9.84 -12.89
N ARG A 210 -25.80 -11.16 -13.10
CA ARG A 210 -25.12 -11.71 -14.29
C ARG A 210 -25.78 -11.30 -15.60
N LYS A 211 -27.09 -11.17 -15.62
CA LYS A 211 -27.90 -10.74 -16.79
C LYS A 211 -28.11 -9.23 -16.85
N SER A 212 -27.74 -8.50 -15.81
CA SER A 212 -27.93 -7.05 -15.78
C SER A 212 -26.85 -6.35 -16.61
N GLY A 213 -27.26 -5.30 -17.27
CA GLY A 213 -26.37 -4.41 -17.99
C GLY A 213 -27.18 -3.22 -18.47
N TRP A 214 -26.64 -2.04 -18.36
CA TRP A 214 -27.23 -0.79 -18.77
C TRP A 214 -26.38 -0.11 -19.84
N SER A 215 -26.82 0.99 -20.38
CA SER A 215 -26.36 1.65 -21.59
C SER A 215 -26.65 0.91 -22.91
N ARG A 216 -26.46 1.61 -24.01
CA ARG A 216 -26.54 1.03 -25.34
C ARG A 216 -25.49 -0.07 -25.47
N GLY A 217 -25.86 -1.28 -25.84
CA GLY A 217 -24.99 -2.45 -25.94
C GLY A 217 -24.83 -3.26 -24.66
N LYS A 218 -25.43 -2.85 -23.51
CA LYS A 218 -25.40 -3.56 -22.22
C LYS A 218 -23.98 -3.86 -21.68
N MET A 219 -23.03 -2.99 -22.02
CA MET A 219 -21.63 -3.15 -21.60
C MET A 219 -21.38 -2.65 -20.19
N LEU A 220 -22.16 -1.66 -19.72
CA LEU A 220 -22.02 -1.10 -18.38
C LEU A 220 -22.86 -1.87 -17.35
N GLY A 221 -22.38 -1.92 -16.11
CA GLY A 221 -23.01 -2.64 -15.00
C GLY A 221 -22.42 -2.23 -13.66
N SER A 222 -22.27 -3.19 -12.75
CA SER A 222 -21.67 -2.99 -11.41
C SER A 222 -20.40 -3.80 -11.21
N CYS A 223 -19.97 -4.59 -12.19
CA CYS A 223 -18.94 -5.60 -12.04
C CYS A 223 -17.55 -5.10 -12.41
N MET A 224 -16.56 -5.80 -11.87
CA MET A 224 -15.17 -5.77 -12.32
C MET A 224 -14.66 -7.19 -12.54
N ALA A 225 -13.59 -7.29 -13.32
CA ALA A 225 -12.82 -8.51 -13.50
C ALA A 225 -11.62 -8.52 -12.56
N LEU A 226 -11.42 -9.63 -11.87
CA LEU A 226 -10.19 -9.99 -11.17
C LEU A 226 -9.62 -11.21 -11.88
N MET A 227 -8.38 -11.14 -12.35
CA MET A 227 -7.73 -12.19 -13.13
C MET A 227 -6.45 -12.61 -12.43
N LEU A 228 -6.37 -13.87 -12.05
CA LEU A 228 -5.15 -14.47 -11.50
C LEU A 228 -4.37 -15.10 -12.64
N TYR A 229 -3.15 -14.64 -12.87
CA TYR A 229 -2.28 -15.19 -13.90
C TYR A 229 -1.23 -16.13 -13.32
N ARG A 230 -0.77 -17.07 -14.15
CA ARG A 230 0.38 -17.94 -13.82
C ARG A 230 1.64 -17.10 -13.61
N GLU A 231 2.58 -17.62 -12.82
CA GLU A 231 3.84 -16.92 -12.51
C GLU A 231 4.71 -16.65 -13.76
N ASP A 232 4.58 -17.47 -14.78
CA ASP A 232 5.30 -17.37 -16.06
C ASP A 232 4.56 -16.57 -17.14
N ALA A 233 3.40 -16.02 -16.84
CA ALA A 233 2.60 -15.26 -17.79
C ALA A 233 3.27 -13.92 -18.16
N ASP A 234 3.27 -13.59 -19.47
CA ASP A 234 3.77 -12.31 -20.00
C ASP A 234 2.66 -11.25 -19.99
N PRO A 235 2.75 -10.23 -19.12
CA PRO A 235 1.71 -9.18 -19.04
C PRO A 235 1.49 -8.44 -20.35
N GLU A 236 2.53 -8.24 -21.15
CA GLU A 236 2.39 -7.53 -22.43
C GLU A 236 1.72 -8.38 -23.50
N LYS A 237 1.88 -9.71 -23.44
CA LYS A 237 1.15 -10.64 -24.30
C LYS A 237 -0.34 -10.63 -23.97
N ILE A 238 -0.67 -10.67 -22.68
CA ILE A 238 -2.05 -10.59 -22.19
C ILE A 238 -2.72 -9.31 -22.66
N ARG A 239 -2.07 -8.16 -22.49
CA ARG A 239 -2.62 -6.87 -22.92
C ARG A 239 -2.87 -6.81 -24.42
N ARG A 240 -1.96 -7.33 -25.24
CA ARG A 240 -2.16 -7.41 -26.70
C ARG A 240 -3.36 -8.29 -27.06
N GLU A 241 -3.57 -9.37 -26.35
CA GLU A 241 -4.73 -10.23 -26.54
C GLU A 241 -6.03 -9.48 -26.19
N VAL A 242 -6.06 -8.80 -25.03
CA VAL A 242 -7.20 -7.97 -24.60
C VAL A 242 -7.48 -6.88 -25.64
N GLU A 243 -6.45 -6.15 -26.09
CA GLU A 243 -6.58 -5.11 -27.13
C GLU A 243 -7.18 -5.68 -28.42
N SER A 244 -6.76 -6.88 -28.84
CA SER A 244 -7.34 -7.58 -29.98
C SER A 244 -8.83 -7.93 -29.78
N ARG A 245 -9.23 -8.31 -28.55
CA ARG A 245 -10.63 -8.58 -28.21
C ARG A 245 -11.47 -7.30 -28.24
N TYR A 246 -10.93 -6.17 -27.76
CA TYR A 246 -11.58 -4.86 -27.91
C TYR A 246 -11.77 -4.49 -29.39
N ALA A 247 -10.76 -4.71 -30.21
CA ALA A 247 -10.87 -4.47 -31.66
C ALA A 247 -11.96 -5.33 -32.30
N THR A 248 -12.02 -6.63 -31.96
CA THR A 248 -13.04 -7.56 -32.45
C THR A 248 -14.43 -7.15 -31.97
N LEU A 249 -14.58 -6.77 -30.70
CA LEU A 249 -15.84 -6.27 -30.14
C LEU A 249 -16.31 -5.01 -30.90
N ASN A 250 -15.40 -4.08 -31.14
CA ASN A 250 -15.69 -2.83 -31.86
C ASN A 250 -16.18 -3.08 -33.29
N GLU A 251 -15.65 -4.10 -33.99
CA GLU A 251 -16.18 -4.48 -35.29
C GLU A 251 -17.68 -4.89 -35.20
N THR A 252 -18.06 -5.64 -34.15
CA THR A 252 -19.46 -6.04 -33.97
C THR A 252 -20.39 -4.90 -33.54
N MET A 253 -19.80 -3.83 -32.93
CA MET A 253 -20.56 -2.67 -32.46
C MET A 253 -20.73 -1.56 -33.52
N LYS A 254 -20.00 -1.62 -34.62
CA LYS A 254 -20.08 -0.62 -35.71
C LYS A 254 -21.49 -0.41 -36.25
N ASP A 255 -22.24 -1.48 -36.40
CA ASP A 255 -23.64 -1.41 -36.89
C ASP A 255 -24.54 -0.59 -35.97
N ASN A 256 -24.23 -0.56 -34.69
CA ASN A 256 -24.92 0.24 -33.67
C ASN A 256 -24.33 1.65 -33.51
N ARG A 257 -23.35 2.04 -34.33
CA ARG A 257 -22.62 3.32 -34.27
C ARG A 257 -21.97 3.58 -32.91
N MET A 258 -21.43 2.54 -32.29
CA MET A 258 -20.80 2.58 -30.98
C MET A 258 -19.38 1.97 -31.02
N MET A 259 -18.55 2.39 -30.11
CA MET A 259 -17.25 1.77 -29.85
C MET A 259 -16.95 1.74 -28.36
N VAL A 260 -16.13 0.77 -27.97
CA VAL A 260 -15.56 0.64 -26.64
C VAL A 260 -14.12 1.09 -26.69
N GLU A 261 -13.75 2.00 -25.81
CA GLU A 261 -12.38 2.52 -25.74
C GLU A 261 -11.48 1.56 -24.97
N TYR A 262 -10.30 1.28 -25.52
CA TYR A 262 -9.28 0.48 -24.82
C TYR A 262 -8.40 1.42 -24.01
N GLU A 263 -8.46 1.30 -22.69
CA GLU A 263 -7.76 2.17 -21.72
C GLU A 263 -6.48 1.52 -21.16
N GLY A 264 -5.98 0.47 -21.80
CA GLY A 264 -4.74 -0.21 -21.38
C GLY A 264 -4.93 -1.27 -20.29
N VAL A 265 -6.17 -1.67 -20.02
CA VAL A 265 -6.50 -2.77 -19.09
C VAL A 265 -5.98 -4.13 -19.59
N PRO A 266 -5.71 -5.11 -18.73
CA PRO A 266 -5.87 -5.10 -17.27
C PRO A 266 -4.70 -4.43 -16.54
N PHE A 267 -4.99 -3.87 -15.37
CA PHE A 267 -4.01 -3.21 -14.51
C PHE A 267 -3.47 -4.15 -13.44
N SER A 268 -2.16 -4.12 -13.20
CA SER A 268 -1.56 -4.77 -12.04
C SER A 268 -1.97 -4.07 -10.74
N ALA A 269 -1.75 -4.72 -9.60
CA ALA A 269 -2.05 -4.13 -8.29
C ALA A 269 -1.37 -2.77 -8.08
N GLU A 270 -0.15 -2.59 -8.59
CA GLU A 270 0.58 -1.33 -8.52
C GLU A 270 -0.03 -0.26 -9.42
N GLU A 271 -0.38 -0.61 -10.66
CA GLU A 271 -1.03 0.30 -11.61
C GLU A 271 -2.37 0.82 -11.07
N VAL A 272 -3.18 -0.03 -10.43
CA VAL A 272 -4.47 0.36 -9.83
C VAL A 272 -4.34 1.47 -8.79
N TYR A 273 -3.27 1.48 -7.99
CA TYR A 273 -3.07 2.52 -6.96
C TYR A 273 -2.52 3.85 -7.50
N ILE A 274 -1.96 3.83 -8.69
CA ILE A 274 -1.33 5.01 -9.31
C ILE A 274 -2.29 5.69 -10.29
N THR A 275 -3.17 4.89 -10.89
CA THR A 275 -4.06 5.38 -11.95
C THR A 275 -5.28 6.06 -11.35
N ASP A 276 -5.47 7.33 -11.65
CA ASP A 276 -6.81 7.89 -11.72
C ASP A 276 -7.46 7.25 -12.96
N GLN A 277 -8.44 6.37 -12.75
CA GLN A 277 -8.95 5.41 -13.75
C GLN A 277 -9.57 6.08 -15.00
N GLU A 278 -9.56 7.39 -15.07
CA GLU A 278 -10.04 8.20 -16.19
C GLU A 278 -8.93 8.58 -17.20
N GLU A 279 -7.66 8.38 -16.86
CA GLU A 279 -6.50 8.83 -17.67
C GLU A 279 -5.79 7.70 -18.44
N GLY A 280 -6.28 6.46 -18.40
CA GLY A 280 -5.64 5.30 -19.03
C GLY A 280 -4.46 4.74 -18.22
N ARG A 281 -3.60 3.95 -18.88
CA ARG A 281 -2.50 3.24 -18.20
C ARG A 281 -1.42 4.20 -17.69
N PRO A 282 -1.04 4.12 -16.40
CA PRO A 282 -0.01 4.97 -15.81
C PRO A 282 1.39 4.62 -16.34
N ASP A 283 2.25 5.63 -16.46
CA ASP A 283 3.67 5.43 -16.73
C ASP A 283 4.42 5.11 -15.42
N LEU A 284 4.50 3.81 -15.06
CA LEU A 284 5.18 3.33 -13.87
C LEU A 284 6.61 3.86 -13.72
N LYS A 285 7.32 4.09 -14.84
CA LYS A 285 8.70 4.60 -14.78
C LYS A 285 8.75 6.02 -14.25
N LYS A 286 7.80 6.87 -14.65
CA LYS A 286 7.71 8.25 -14.15
C LYS A 286 7.32 8.27 -12.68
N GLU A 287 6.37 7.43 -12.28
CA GLU A 287 5.94 7.35 -10.89
C GLU A 287 7.06 6.85 -9.97
N HIS A 288 7.77 5.78 -10.35
CA HIS A 288 8.95 5.33 -9.61
C HIS A 288 10.04 6.42 -9.53
N GLN A 289 10.26 7.18 -10.61
CA GLN A 289 11.21 8.31 -10.56
C GLN A 289 10.77 9.38 -9.55
N ARG A 290 9.48 9.72 -9.49
CA ARG A 290 8.94 10.67 -8.50
C ARG A 290 9.12 10.14 -7.08
N GLU A 291 8.84 8.86 -6.84
CA GLU A 291 9.05 8.21 -5.55
C GLU A 291 10.53 8.23 -5.15
N TYR A 292 11.45 7.86 -6.05
CA TYR A 292 12.89 7.90 -5.76
C TYR A 292 13.40 9.31 -5.44
N VAL A 293 12.90 10.33 -6.16
CA VAL A 293 13.24 11.73 -5.85
C VAL A 293 12.72 12.12 -4.47
N LEU A 294 11.52 11.71 -4.10
CA LEU A 294 10.96 11.97 -2.78
C LEU A 294 11.76 11.25 -1.67
N TYR A 295 12.11 9.97 -1.86
CA TYR A 295 13.01 9.25 -0.93
C TYR A 295 14.34 9.96 -0.79
N LEU A 296 14.93 10.42 -1.89
CA LEU A 296 16.21 11.15 -1.87
C LEU A 296 16.10 12.46 -1.07
N ILE A 297 15.03 13.23 -1.27
CA ILE A 297 14.77 14.47 -0.51
C ILE A 297 14.64 14.17 0.98
N LEU A 298 13.85 13.16 1.35
CA LEU A 298 13.65 12.75 2.75
C LEU A 298 14.96 12.28 3.39
N LEU A 299 15.83 11.61 2.64
CA LEU A 299 17.15 11.16 3.11
C LEU A 299 18.17 12.31 3.20
N LEU A 300 18.03 13.37 2.40
CA LEU A 300 18.93 14.52 2.47
C LEU A 300 18.69 15.38 3.72
N LEU A 301 17.49 15.42 4.28
CA LEU A 301 17.17 16.20 5.47
C LEU A 301 18.08 15.84 6.68
N PRO A 302 18.26 14.56 7.07
CA PRO A 302 19.16 14.18 8.13
C PRO A 302 20.62 14.46 7.78
N ALA A 303 21.01 14.26 6.54
CA ALA A 303 22.35 14.49 6.08
C ALA A 303 22.78 15.96 6.26
N ILE A 304 21.88 16.89 5.90
CA ILE A 304 22.11 18.33 6.10
C ILE A 304 22.17 18.67 7.59
N ASN A 305 21.23 18.15 8.38
CA ASN A 305 21.17 18.37 9.82
C ASN A 305 22.46 17.88 10.52
N LEU A 306 22.89 16.65 10.24
CA LEU A 306 24.12 16.09 10.81
C LEU A 306 25.38 16.81 10.33
N SER A 307 25.44 17.25 9.06
CA SER A 307 26.58 18.02 8.56
C SER A 307 26.74 19.37 9.29
N SER A 308 25.63 20.07 9.51
CA SER A 308 25.61 21.35 10.23
C SER A 308 26.05 21.17 11.68
N MET A 309 25.55 20.14 12.33
CA MET A 309 25.84 19.82 13.71
C MET A 309 27.29 19.36 13.92
N MET A 310 27.81 18.58 12.96
CA MET A 310 29.22 18.18 12.99
C MET A 310 30.16 19.37 12.93
N ARG A 311 29.84 20.37 12.11
CA ARG A 311 30.61 21.63 12.05
C ARG A 311 30.63 22.33 13.43
N GLY A 312 29.49 22.44 14.09
CA GLY A 312 29.38 23.01 15.44
C GLY A 312 30.21 22.24 16.48
N ARG A 313 30.05 20.90 16.51
CA ARG A 313 30.86 20.05 17.44
C ARG A 313 32.37 20.17 17.21
N LEU A 314 32.81 20.20 15.96
CA LEU A 314 34.20 20.34 15.60
C LEU A 314 34.76 21.68 16.05
N GLN A 315 34.03 22.78 15.89
CA GLN A 315 34.47 24.11 16.34
C GLN A 315 34.74 24.14 17.85
N HIS A 316 33.86 23.51 18.65
CA HIS A 316 34.04 23.43 20.12
C HIS A 316 35.14 22.47 20.56
N ARG A 317 35.55 21.50 19.70
CA ARG A 317 36.56 20.50 20.02
C ARG A 317 37.92 20.75 19.34
N ILE A 318 38.11 21.86 18.63
CA ILE A 318 39.34 22.16 17.89
C ILE A 318 40.56 22.13 18.82
N SER A 319 40.46 22.73 20.02
CA SER A 319 41.54 22.77 21.02
C SER A 319 41.84 21.35 21.54
N GLU A 320 40.86 20.56 21.89
CA GLU A 320 41.01 19.18 22.35
C GLU A 320 41.69 18.30 21.30
N LEU A 321 41.24 18.40 20.05
CA LEU A 321 41.82 17.68 18.91
C LEU A 321 43.26 18.12 18.63
N GLY A 322 43.55 19.41 18.81
CA GLY A 322 44.90 19.97 18.73
C GLY A 322 45.85 19.37 19.79
N VAL A 323 45.42 19.31 21.04
CA VAL A 323 46.15 18.69 22.15
C VAL A 323 46.40 17.20 21.88
N ARG A 324 45.38 16.44 21.49
CA ARG A 324 45.55 15.01 21.16
C ARG A 324 46.55 14.77 20.04
N ARG A 325 46.58 15.64 19.02
CA ARG A 325 47.56 15.57 17.93
C ARG A 325 48.97 15.93 18.40
N ALA A 326 49.11 16.89 19.30
CA ALA A 326 50.41 17.22 19.93
C ALA A 326 50.96 16.04 20.72
N PHE A 327 50.08 15.21 21.34
CA PHE A 327 50.45 13.97 22.03
C PHE A 327 50.57 12.73 21.11
N GLY A 328 50.59 12.91 19.78
CA GLY A 328 50.88 11.85 18.82
C GLY A 328 49.70 11.11 18.21
N ALA A 329 48.45 11.56 18.41
CA ALA A 329 47.29 10.95 17.76
C ALA A 329 47.37 11.11 16.23
N ARG A 330 47.19 10.00 15.51
CA ARG A 330 47.20 9.98 14.04
C ARG A 330 45.89 10.57 13.48
N ARG A 331 45.93 11.14 12.28
CA ARG A 331 44.74 11.66 11.60
C ARG A 331 43.63 10.61 11.46
N ARG A 332 44.00 9.34 11.22
CA ARG A 332 43.08 8.22 11.10
C ARG A 332 42.29 7.95 12.38
N ASP A 333 42.91 8.17 13.54
CA ASP A 333 42.30 7.93 14.85
C ASP A 333 41.16 8.95 15.10
N ILE A 334 41.41 10.22 14.76
CA ILE A 334 40.42 11.30 14.86
C ILE A 334 39.23 11.03 13.91
N ILE A 335 39.53 10.71 12.64
CA ILE A 335 38.50 10.40 11.64
C ILE A 335 37.67 9.20 12.09
N ARG A 336 38.31 8.12 12.54
CA ARG A 336 37.63 6.91 13.03
C ARG A 336 36.74 7.19 14.24
N GLN A 337 37.16 8.06 15.15
CA GLN A 337 36.36 8.46 16.30
C GLN A 337 35.10 9.22 15.86
N LEU A 338 35.23 10.21 14.96
CA LEU A 338 34.10 11.00 14.43
C LEU A 338 33.08 10.13 13.67
N PHE A 339 33.57 9.17 12.90
CA PHE A 339 32.68 8.19 12.23
C PHE A 339 31.99 7.29 13.25
N GLY A 340 32.68 6.84 14.29
CA GLY A 340 32.07 6.03 15.34
C GLY A 340 30.98 6.77 16.11
N GLU A 341 31.18 8.05 16.42
CA GLU A 341 30.15 8.91 17.03
C GLU A 341 28.90 9.03 16.11
N ASN A 342 29.11 9.29 14.83
CA ASN A 342 28.00 9.37 13.86
C ASN A 342 27.26 8.04 13.67
N LEU A 343 28.00 6.94 13.60
CA LEU A 343 27.41 5.61 13.51
C LEU A 343 26.47 5.33 14.70
N MET A 344 26.93 5.65 15.92
CA MET A 344 26.12 5.46 17.13
C MET A 344 24.86 6.34 17.12
N VAL A 345 24.98 7.61 16.73
CA VAL A 345 23.82 8.52 16.60
C VAL A 345 22.82 7.99 15.58
N THR A 346 23.32 7.52 14.43
CA THR A 346 22.46 6.98 13.37
C THR A 346 21.77 5.68 13.79
N LEU A 347 22.48 4.79 14.50
CA LEU A 347 21.89 3.56 15.02
C LEU A 347 20.79 3.84 16.05
N VAL A 348 21.08 4.70 17.03
CA VAL A 348 20.10 5.06 18.07
C VAL A 348 18.92 5.80 17.47
N GLY A 349 19.17 6.81 16.63
CA GLY A 349 18.12 7.55 15.93
C GLY A 349 17.32 6.66 15.00
N GLY A 350 17.98 5.74 14.28
CA GLY A 350 17.32 4.77 13.40
C GLY A 350 16.37 3.84 14.14
N ILE A 351 16.78 3.29 15.28
CA ILE A 351 15.91 2.43 16.11
C ILE A 351 14.72 3.23 16.64
N ILE A 352 14.95 4.44 17.15
CA ILE A 352 13.87 5.31 17.62
C ILE A 352 12.89 5.65 16.48
N GLY A 353 13.42 6.02 15.31
CA GLY A 353 12.62 6.33 14.13
C GLY A 353 11.77 5.14 13.67
N LEU A 354 12.35 3.93 13.68
CA LEU A 354 11.63 2.69 13.38
C LEU A 354 10.47 2.44 14.36
N VAL A 355 10.74 2.52 15.67
CA VAL A 355 9.71 2.30 16.69
C VAL A 355 8.59 3.33 16.55
N LEU A 356 8.94 4.60 16.34
CA LEU A 356 7.97 5.68 16.13
C LEU A 356 7.14 5.47 14.86
N SER A 357 7.76 5.04 13.74
CA SER A 357 7.02 4.77 12.50
C SER A 357 6.03 3.62 12.65
N TYR A 358 6.44 2.57 13.36
CA TYR A 358 5.55 1.44 13.64
C TYR A 358 4.39 1.83 14.55
N LEU A 359 4.65 2.54 15.65
CA LEU A 359 3.61 3.05 16.54
C LEU A 359 2.66 4.02 15.82
N PHE A 360 3.19 4.90 14.97
CA PHE A 360 2.39 5.80 14.16
C PHE A 360 1.45 5.03 13.24
N MET A 361 1.96 4.04 12.51
CA MET A 361 1.12 3.23 11.62
C MET A 361 0.08 2.38 12.37
N LEU A 362 0.38 1.90 13.58
CA LEU A 362 -0.61 1.18 14.41
C LEU A 362 -1.73 2.08 14.93
N THR A 363 -1.42 3.31 15.31
CA THR A 363 -2.38 4.22 15.97
C THR A 363 -3.18 5.06 14.99
N LEU A 364 -2.55 5.51 13.90
CA LEU A 364 -3.13 6.42 12.91
C LEU A 364 -3.49 5.73 11.59
N SER A 365 -3.25 4.43 11.47
CA SER A 365 -3.58 3.71 10.24
C SER A 365 -5.07 3.78 9.91
N SER A 366 -5.96 3.70 10.89
CA SER A 366 -7.40 3.82 10.67
C SER A 366 -7.79 5.17 10.07
N GLU A 367 -7.33 6.27 10.66
CA GLU A 367 -7.61 7.62 10.19
C GLU A 367 -6.98 7.89 8.80
N PHE A 368 -5.75 7.42 8.62
CA PHE A 368 -5.02 7.57 7.37
C PHE A 368 -5.68 6.76 6.24
N PHE A 369 -6.14 5.53 6.53
CA PHE A 369 -6.84 4.71 5.55
C PHE A 369 -8.25 5.19 5.27
N ILE A 370 -8.96 5.76 6.24
CA ILE A 370 -10.23 6.45 6.03
C ILE A 370 -10.02 7.62 5.07
N PHE A 371 -8.97 8.40 5.23
CA PHE A 371 -8.65 9.49 4.34
C PHE A 371 -8.41 9.02 2.91
N ILE A 372 -7.60 7.96 2.72
CA ILE A 372 -7.36 7.36 1.40
C ILE A 372 -8.65 6.74 0.84
N ALA A 373 -9.42 6.03 1.65
CA ALA A 373 -10.63 5.35 1.20
C ALA A 373 -11.78 6.31 0.87
N ASN A 374 -11.89 7.44 1.55
CA ASN A 374 -12.87 8.49 1.23
C ASN A 374 -12.61 9.12 -0.13
N ASP A 375 -11.36 9.19 -0.58
CA ASP A 375 -11.00 9.63 -1.93
C ASP A 375 -11.55 8.69 -3.02
N TYR A 376 -11.82 7.43 -2.65
CA TYR A 376 -12.46 6.42 -3.51
C TYR A 376 -13.99 6.26 -3.28
N GLY A 377 -14.62 7.17 -2.53
CA GLY A 377 -16.07 7.16 -2.29
C GLY A 377 -16.57 6.08 -1.34
N MET A 378 -15.68 5.46 -0.56
CA MET A 378 -16.04 4.45 0.45
C MET A 378 -16.33 5.12 1.78
N SER A 379 -17.60 5.14 2.23
CA SER A 379 -17.92 5.58 3.58
C SER A 379 -17.63 4.44 4.58
N LEU A 380 -16.55 4.61 5.34
CA LEU A 380 -16.11 3.62 6.32
C LEU A 380 -16.63 3.96 7.72
N GLU A 381 -17.77 3.39 8.09
CA GLU A 381 -18.25 3.41 9.49
C GLU A 381 -17.74 2.22 10.33
N SER A 382 -17.10 1.22 9.74
CA SER A 382 -16.62 0.04 10.44
C SER A 382 -15.26 0.26 11.09
N LYS A 383 -15.07 -0.27 12.33
CA LYS A 383 -13.74 -0.38 12.93
C LYS A 383 -12.85 -1.20 12.00
N MET A 384 -11.80 -0.55 11.49
CA MET A 384 -10.84 -1.22 10.62
C MET A 384 -10.08 -2.30 11.36
N ALA A 385 -9.84 -3.41 10.67
CA ALA A 385 -8.88 -4.40 11.14
C ALA A 385 -7.51 -3.72 11.30
N THR A 386 -6.93 -3.80 12.49
CA THR A 386 -5.60 -3.25 12.73
C THR A 386 -4.60 -3.96 11.83
N PRO A 387 -3.73 -3.21 11.13
CA PRO A 387 -2.75 -3.84 10.26
C PRO A 387 -1.85 -4.78 11.07
N SER A 388 -1.62 -5.97 10.55
CA SER A 388 -0.72 -6.94 11.20
C SER A 388 0.74 -6.48 11.11
N PHE A 389 1.59 -6.94 12.02
CA PHE A 389 3.02 -6.61 12.00
C PHE A 389 3.66 -6.94 10.65
N GLY A 390 3.32 -8.09 10.04
CA GLY A 390 3.85 -8.51 8.75
C GLY A 390 3.44 -7.62 7.58
N MET A 391 2.30 -6.93 7.67
CA MET A 391 1.86 -5.96 6.66
C MET A 391 2.70 -4.69 6.68
N LEU A 392 3.07 -4.24 7.87
CA LEU A 392 3.76 -2.97 8.07
C LEU A 392 5.27 -3.11 7.96
N PHE A 393 5.83 -4.24 8.40
CA PHE A 393 7.25 -4.33 8.67
C PHE A 393 7.97 -5.36 7.80
N THR A 394 8.94 -4.87 7.04
CA THR A 394 9.88 -5.70 6.29
C THR A 394 11.31 -5.39 6.75
N TRP A 395 12.03 -6.40 7.27
CA TRP A 395 13.43 -6.26 7.69
C TRP A 395 14.33 -5.69 6.60
N GLY A 396 14.08 -6.10 5.33
CA GLY A 396 14.82 -5.60 4.18
C GLY A 396 14.74 -4.08 4.05
N ALA A 397 13.52 -3.52 4.15
CA ALA A 397 13.28 -2.09 4.08
C ALA A 397 14.00 -1.31 5.19
N PHE A 398 13.92 -1.82 6.41
CA PHE A 398 14.62 -1.19 7.54
C PHE A 398 16.13 -1.14 7.32
N PHE A 399 16.75 -2.24 6.90
CA PHE A 399 18.18 -2.26 6.65
C PHE A 399 18.59 -1.40 5.45
N VAL A 400 17.74 -1.31 4.41
CA VAL A 400 17.98 -0.40 3.28
C VAL A 400 17.90 1.06 3.72
N ALA A 401 16.84 1.45 4.46
CA ALA A 401 16.69 2.81 4.98
C ALA A 401 17.83 3.19 5.93
N LEU A 402 18.18 2.31 6.87
CA LEU A 402 19.28 2.52 7.80
C LEU A 402 20.62 2.61 7.08
N GLY A 403 20.86 1.72 6.11
CA GLY A 403 22.07 1.70 5.30
C GLY A 403 22.22 2.97 4.47
N ALA A 404 21.15 3.43 3.82
CA ALA A 404 21.13 4.68 3.07
C ALA A 404 21.41 5.89 3.98
N CYS A 405 20.79 5.96 5.16
CA CYS A 405 21.09 6.98 6.17
C CYS A 405 22.57 6.94 6.61
N LEU A 406 23.12 5.75 6.86
CA LEU A 406 24.53 5.58 7.23
C LEU A 406 25.47 6.06 6.13
N ILE A 407 25.24 5.67 4.89
CA ILE A 407 26.05 6.09 3.73
C ILE A 407 26.03 7.60 3.58
N LEU A 408 24.85 8.22 3.60
CA LEU A 408 24.71 9.67 3.50
C LEU A 408 25.39 10.40 4.68
N ASN A 409 25.25 9.87 5.89
CA ASN A 409 25.91 10.43 7.07
C ASN A 409 27.44 10.33 6.97
N ILE A 410 27.97 9.23 6.45
CA ILE A 410 29.40 9.06 6.20
C ILE A 410 29.88 10.07 5.15
N LEU A 411 29.17 10.19 4.04
CA LEU A 411 29.54 11.12 2.97
C LEU A 411 29.53 12.58 3.44
N THR A 412 28.48 13.00 4.14
CA THR A 412 28.37 14.38 4.66
C THR A 412 29.33 14.68 5.79
N ALA A 413 29.68 13.68 6.61
CA ALA A 413 30.65 13.80 7.69
C ALA A 413 32.10 13.82 7.20
N THR A 414 32.38 13.26 6.02
CA THR A 414 33.76 13.14 5.50
C THR A 414 34.41 14.51 5.29
N ILE A 415 33.67 15.47 4.71
CA ILE A 415 34.22 16.81 4.43
C ILE A 415 34.61 17.55 5.73
N PRO A 416 33.74 17.68 6.75
CA PRO A 416 34.11 18.30 8.04
C PRO A 416 35.21 17.56 8.76
N ALA A 417 35.16 16.22 8.78
CA ALA A 417 36.18 15.40 9.47
C ALA A 417 37.57 15.54 8.81
N TRP A 418 37.60 15.57 7.48
CA TRP A 418 38.84 15.77 6.75
C TRP A 418 39.41 17.17 6.99
N ARG A 419 38.60 18.23 6.97
CA ARG A 419 39.02 19.59 7.31
C ARG A 419 39.56 19.69 8.75
N ALA A 420 38.88 19.06 9.72
CA ALA A 420 39.32 19.00 11.11
C ALA A 420 40.70 18.30 11.28
N SER A 421 40.92 17.25 10.47
CA SER A 421 42.20 16.52 10.51
C SER A 421 43.40 17.32 9.97
N LEU A 422 43.17 18.40 9.23
CA LEU A 422 44.20 19.28 8.65
C LEU A 422 44.59 20.44 9.57
N ILE A 423 43.87 20.68 10.69
CA ILE A 423 44.16 21.80 11.59
C ILE A 423 45.54 21.66 12.20
N ASN A 424 46.33 22.74 12.15
CA ASN A 424 47.66 22.79 12.76
C ASN A 424 47.52 22.83 14.29
N PRO A 425 48.18 21.90 15.06
CA PRO A 425 48.10 21.85 16.51
C PRO A 425 48.44 23.18 17.20
N ALA A 426 49.42 23.89 16.70
CA ALA A 426 49.85 25.18 17.28
C ALA A 426 48.76 26.27 17.19
N VAL A 427 48.04 26.32 16.05
CA VAL A 427 46.93 27.26 15.84
C VAL A 427 45.69 26.87 16.66
N ALA A 428 45.46 25.57 16.82
CA ALA A 428 44.35 25.05 17.62
C ALA A 428 44.48 25.40 19.10
N ILE A 429 45.68 25.33 19.66
CA ILE A 429 45.96 25.66 21.05
C ILE A 429 45.96 27.19 21.28
N ALA A 430 46.44 27.99 20.33
CA ALA A 430 46.42 29.45 20.43
C ALA A 430 44.99 30.03 20.41
N LYS A 431 44.06 29.42 19.70
CA LYS A 431 42.64 29.83 19.62
C LYS A 431 41.82 29.52 20.91
N SER A 432 42.37 28.71 21.81
CA SER A 432 41.75 28.39 23.09
C SER A 432 41.94 29.46 24.17
N LYS A 433 42.77 30.50 23.91
CA LYS A 433 43.09 31.56 24.86
C LYS A 433 42.29 32.86 24.69
N ASN A 434 41.49 32.94 23.65
CA ASN A 434 40.51 34.00 23.39
C ASN A 434 39.08 33.39 23.37
#